data_b864644227901ff1744c9d10a2ffb294
#
_entry.id   b864644227901ff1744c9d10a2ffb294
#
_cell.length_a   1.000
_cell.length_b   1.000
_cell.length_c   1.000
_cell.angle_alpha   90.00
_cell.angle_beta   90.00
_cell.angle_gamma   90.00
#
_symmetry.space_group_name_H-M   'P 1'
#
loop_
_entity.id
_entity.type
_entity.pdbx_description
1 polymer ?
#
loop_
_entity_poly.entity_id
_entity_poly.type
_entity_poly.pdbx_seq_one_letter_code
_entity_poly.pdbx_strand_id
1 'polypeptide(L)'
;MHLVAIRRAIYEKNPWIASSLYSASVESKRIARARLRYAGSLAAMLPWLQDEIEEIDEVFGGDPFAYGIEPNRPTLEALVRYMHEQHFIPEALPIEKLFVPLPGAAGT
;
A
#
# COMPACT_ATOMS: atom_id res chain seq x y z
N MET A 1 -3.09 -4.10 7.66
CA MET A 1 -3.26 -3.45 6.33
C MET A 1 -3.82 -2.06 6.55
N HIS A 2 -3.33 -1.05 5.82
CA HIS A 2 -3.84 0.32 5.89
C HIS A 2 -4.38 0.73 4.53
N LEU A 3 -5.50 1.42 4.51
CA LEU A 3 -6.15 1.91 3.31
C LEU A 3 -6.40 3.40 3.43
N VAL A 4 -6.37 4.10 2.31
CA VAL A 4 -6.73 5.52 2.22
C VAL A 4 -8.13 5.61 1.64
N ALA A 5 -9.05 6.27 2.33
CA ALA A 5 -10.41 6.50 1.88
C ALA A 5 -10.59 7.96 1.46
N ILE A 6 -11.24 8.15 0.32
CA ILE A 6 -11.62 9.46 -0.19
C ILE A 6 -13.15 9.57 -0.14
N ARG A 7 -13.66 10.69 0.38
CA ARG A 7 -15.10 10.93 0.37
C ARG A 7 -15.62 10.95 -1.08
N ARG A 8 -16.63 10.13 -1.38
CA ARG A 8 -17.16 9.95 -2.74
C ARG A 8 -17.49 11.28 -3.43
N ALA A 9 -18.19 12.19 -2.76
CA ALA A 9 -18.54 13.50 -3.33
C ALA A 9 -17.33 14.38 -3.69
N ILE A 10 -16.18 14.16 -3.05
CA ILE A 10 -14.94 14.85 -3.41
C ILE A 10 -14.32 14.19 -4.65
N TYR A 11 -14.28 12.86 -4.67
CA TYR A 11 -13.73 12.11 -5.78
C TYR A 11 -14.51 12.36 -7.09
N GLU A 12 -15.85 12.34 -7.03
CA GLU A 12 -16.70 12.57 -8.20
C GLU A 12 -16.49 13.95 -8.82
N LYS A 13 -16.22 14.97 -8.00
CA LYS A 13 -15.90 16.32 -8.48
C LYS A 13 -14.46 16.47 -8.99
N ASN A 14 -13.55 15.68 -8.44
CA ASN A 14 -12.11 15.83 -8.68
C ASN A 14 -11.45 14.44 -8.78
N PRO A 15 -11.70 13.67 -9.85
CA PRO A 15 -11.19 12.29 -9.97
C PRO A 15 -9.67 12.19 -9.93
N TRP A 16 -8.96 13.25 -10.33
CA TRP A 16 -7.49 13.33 -10.29
C TRP A 16 -6.89 13.24 -8.89
N ILE A 17 -7.67 13.50 -7.83
CA ILE A 17 -7.20 13.44 -6.44
C ILE A 17 -6.66 12.05 -6.09
N ALA A 18 -7.32 10.99 -6.57
CA ALA A 18 -6.90 9.62 -6.25
C ALA A 18 -5.50 9.33 -6.80
N SER A 19 -5.22 9.65 -8.06
CA SER A 19 -3.90 9.44 -8.67
C SER A 19 -2.83 10.34 -8.04
N SER A 20 -3.17 11.60 -7.73
CA SER A 20 -2.24 12.52 -7.06
C SER A 20 -1.85 12.04 -5.67
N LEU A 21 -2.81 11.58 -4.86
CA LEU A 21 -2.54 11.02 -3.52
C LEU A 21 -1.73 9.74 -3.61
N TYR A 22 -2.04 8.88 -4.58
CA TYR A 22 -1.26 7.66 -4.80
C TYR A 22 0.20 7.98 -5.14
N SER A 23 0.43 8.86 -6.12
CA SER A 23 1.78 9.28 -6.54
C SER A 23 2.56 9.94 -5.39
N ALA A 24 1.91 10.81 -4.62
CA ALA A 24 2.52 11.45 -3.45
C ALA A 24 2.89 10.42 -2.37
N SER A 25 2.04 9.41 -2.15
CA SER A 25 2.31 8.33 -1.20
C SER A 25 3.47 7.44 -1.64
N VAL A 26 3.53 7.09 -2.92
CA VAL A 26 4.65 6.33 -3.51
C VAL A 26 5.96 7.08 -3.34
N GLU A 27 5.98 8.38 -3.67
CA GLU A 27 7.20 9.20 -3.54
C GLU A 27 7.60 9.38 -2.07
N SER A 28 6.64 9.60 -1.17
CA SER A 28 6.91 9.69 0.28
C SER A 28 7.55 8.39 0.80
N LYS A 29 7.02 7.24 0.39
CA LYS A 29 7.60 5.92 0.75
C LYS A 29 9.02 5.77 0.21
N ARG A 30 9.26 6.14 -1.05
CA ARG A 30 10.60 6.10 -1.67
C ARG A 30 11.60 6.92 -0.87
N ILE A 31 11.23 8.15 -0.50
CA ILE A 31 12.07 9.05 0.30
C ILE A 31 12.34 8.45 1.69
N ALA A 32 11.31 7.93 2.35
CA ALA A 32 11.44 7.34 3.69
C ALA A 32 12.39 6.13 3.67
N ARG A 33 12.26 5.24 2.68
CA ARG A 33 13.13 4.08 2.51
C ARG A 33 14.58 4.47 2.19
N ALA A 34 14.77 5.48 1.34
CA ALA A 34 16.11 5.99 1.04
C ALA A 34 16.78 6.57 2.29
N ARG A 35 16.03 7.31 3.13
CA ARG A 35 16.54 7.84 4.39
C ARG A 35 16.89 6.74 5.39
N LEU A 36 16.08 5.68 5.46
CA LEU A 36 16.33 4.56 6.36
C LEU A 36 17.63 3.82 6.01
N ARG A 37 17.93 3.70 4.71
CA ARG A 37 19.16 3.07 4.20
C ARG A 37 20.40 3.97 4.24
N TYR A 38 20.23 5.25 4.52
CA TYR A 38 21.36 6.17 4.57
C TYR A 38 22.16 6.02 5.86
N ALA A 39 23.33 5.41 5.75
CA ALA A 39 24.21 5.13 6.89
C ALA A 39 24.98 6.37 7.40
N GLY A 40 24.96 7.51 6.68
CA GLY A 40 25.69 8.74 7.06
C GLY A 40 25.09 9.50 8.24
N SER A 41 23.82 9.25 8.57
CA SER A 41 23.18 9.72 9.80
C SER A 41 22.12 8.71 10.22
N LEU A 42 22.07 8.36 11.50
CA LEU A 42 21.09 7.40 12.02
C LEU A 42 19.70 8.05 12.02
N ALA A 43 18.88 7.65 11.07
CA ALA A 43 17.46 8.05 11.02
C ALA A 43 16.65 7.42 12.17
N ALA A 44 17.09 6.26 12.67
CA ALA A 44 16.58 5.59 13.85
C ALA A 44 17.76 5.01 14.63
N MET A 45 17.75 5.16 15.97
CA MET A 45 18.80 4.63 16.84
C MET A 45 18.52 3.15 17.17
N LEU A 46 18.54 2.30 16.15
CA LEU A 46 18.40 0.86 16.29
C LEU A 46 19.74 0.20 15.94
N PRO A 47 20.38 -0.53 16.89
CA PRO A 47 21.75 -1.06 16.70
C PRO A 47 21.90 -2.00 15.50
N TRP A 48 20.89 -2.78 15.18
CA TRP A 48 20.90 -3.76 14.08
C TRP A 48 20.06 -3.33 12.87
N LEU A 49 19.81 -2.03 12.71
CA LEU A 49 18.94 -1.52 11.63
C LEU A 49 19.39 -1.94 10.24
N GLN A 50 20.71 -1.99 9.99
CA GLN A 50 21.25 -2.37 8.68
C GLN A 50 21.01 -3.85 8.38
N ASP A 51 21.28 -4.71 9.35
CA ASP A 51 21.05 -6.16 9.23
C ASP A 51 19.55 -6.46 8.98
N GLU A 52 18.67 -5.77 9.71
CA GLU A 52 17.21 -5.87 9.53
C GLU A 52 16.77 -5.40 8.13
N ILE A 53 17.36 -4.33 7.59
CA ILE A 53 17.07 -3.84 6.24
C ILE A 53 17.53 -4.84 5.18
N GLU A 54 18.70 -5.43 5.35
CA GLU A 54 19.22 -6.45 4.44
C GLU A 54 18.35 -7.70 4.45
N GLU A 55 17.95 -8.19 5.63
CA GLU A 55 17.03 -9.32 5.76
C GLU A 55 15.67 -9.05 5.12
N ILE A 56 15.10 -7.85 5.31
CA ILE A 56 13.85 -7.43 4.68
C ILE A 56 13.99 -7.41 3.15
N ASP A 57 15.09 -6.87 2.63
CA ASP A 57 15.33 -6.82 1.20
C ASP A 57 15.50 -8.25 0.60
N GLU A 58 16.13 -9.16 1.32
CA GLU A 58 16.28 -10.55 0.91
C GLU A 58 14.95 -11.29 0.91
N VAL A 59 14.16 -11.18 1.99
CA VAL A 59 12.90 -11.90 2.16
C VAL A 59 11.80 -11.37 1.23
N PHE A 60 11.72 -10.06 1.03
CA PHE A 60 10.62 -9.42 0.29
C PHE A 60 11.02 -8.95 -1.11
N GLY A 61 12.24 -9.18 -1.56
CA GLY A 61 12.71 -8.68 -2.85
C GLY A 61 12.73 -7.16 -2.93
N GLY A 62 12.88 -6.49 -1.79
CA GLY A 62 13.07 -5.05 -1.68
C GLY A 62 11.91 -4.28 -1.03
N ASP A 63 10.65 -4.43 -1.41
CA ASP A 63 9.54 -3.63 -0.86
C ASP A 63 8.52 -4.46 -0.05
N PRO A 64 8.63 -4.51 1.30
CA PRO A 64 7.69 -5.25 2.15
C PRO A 64 6.30 -4.61 2.21
N PHE A 65 6.15 -3.36 1.75
CA PHE A 65 4.92 -2.58 1.80
C PHE A 65 4.45 -2.19 0.39
N ALA A 66 4.35 -3.18 -0.50
CA ALA A 66 3.93 -2.95 -1.87
C ALA A 66 2.57 -2.23 -1.93
N TYR A 67 2.48 -1.17 -2.73
CA TYR A 67 1.25 -0.44 -2.99
C TYR A 67 0.54 -1.01 -4.22
N GLY A 68 -0.79 -0.86 -4.26
CA GLY A 68 -1.62 -1.31 -5.36
C GLY A 68 -2.43 -2.56 -5.05
N ILE A 69 -3.34 -2.90 -5.95
CA ILE A 69 -4.25 -4.03 -5.80
C ILE A 69 -3.52 -5.34 -6.08
N GLU A 70 -2.79 -5.43 -7.19
CA GLU A 70 -2.23 -6.71 -7.67
C GLU A 70 -1.26 -7.37 -6.68
N PRO A 71 -0.26 -6.67 -6.12
CA PRO A 71 0.61 -7.29 -5.13
C PRO A 71 -0.09 -7.65 -3.81
N ASN A 72 -1.25 -7.03 -3.53
CA ASN A 72 -2.03 -7.25 -2.32
C ASN A 72 -3.31 -8.08 -2.58
N ARG A 73 -3.57 -8.51 -3.80
CA ARG A 73 -4.81 -9.21 -4.19
C ARG A 73 -5.14 -10.40 -3.29
N PRO A 74 -4.23 -11.34 -3.00
CA PRO A 74 -4.56 -12.49 -2.15
C PRO A 74 -5.04 -12.09 -0.76
N THR A 75 -4.44 -11.04 -0.17
CA THR A 75 -4.81 -10.53 1.15
C THR A 75 -6.16 -9.81 1.13
N LEU A 76 -6.42 -9.03 0.07
CA LEU A 76 -7.69 -8.32 -0.09
C LEU A 76 -8.85 -9.28 -0.31
N GLU A 77 -8.68 -10.30 -1.15
CA GLU A 77 -9.68 -11.34 -1.38
C GLU A 77 -9.96 -12.17 -0.12
N ALA A 78 -8.90 -12.51 0.63
CA ALA A 78 -9.06 -13.19 1.92
C ALA A 78 -9.87 -12.34 2.92
N LEU A 79 -9.60 -11.03 2.99
CA LEU A 79 -10.35 -10.12 3.85
C LEU A 79 -11.83 -10.09 3.49
N VAL A 80 -12.16 -9.91 2.21
CA VAL A 80 -13.55 -9.87 1.74
C VAL A 80 -14.26 -11.19 2.03
N ARG A 81 -13.59 -12.32 1.78
CA ARG A 81 -14.11 -13.65 2.10
C ARG A 81 -14.42 -13.79 3.59
N TYR A 82 -13.49 -13.44 4.47
CA TYR A 82 -13.69 -13.54 5.92
C TYR A 82 -14.79 -12.61 6.42
N MET A 83 -14.91 -11.42 5.87
CA MET A 83 -16.00 -10.50 6.22
C MET A 83 -17.38 -11.07 5.82
N HIS A 84 -17.46 -11.75 4.68
CA HIS A 84 -18.68 -12.42 4.25
C HIS A 84 -18.99 -13.65 5.11
N GLU A 85 -18.01 -14.54 5.33
CA GLU A 85 -18.16 -15.74 6.16
C GLU A 85 -18.57 -15.41 7.61
N GLN A 86 -18.11 -14.27 8.14
CA GLN A 86 -18.44 -13.78 9.47
C GLN A 86 -19.69 -12.87 9.50
N HIS A 87 -20.42 -12.78 8.40
CA HIS A 87 -21.66 -12.00 8.27
C HIS A 87 -21.52 -10.48 8.50
N PHE A 88 -20.31 -9.90 8.34
CA PHE A 88 -20.13 -8.45 8.34
C PHE A 88 -20.64 -7.79 7.07
N ILE A 89 -20.61 -8.52 5.95
CA ILE A 89 -21.17 -8.08 4.67
C ILE A 89 -22.09 -9.18 4.12
N PRO A 90 -23.20 -8.82 3.45
CA PRO A 90 -24.20 -9.78 2.96
C PRO A 90 -23.70 -10.62 1.78
N GLU A 91 -22.75 -10.11 1.01
CA GLU A 91 -22.17 -10.79 -0.14
C GLU A 91 -20.68 -10.46 -0.31
N ALA A 92 -19.92 -11.37 -0.88
CA ALA A 92 -18.52 -11.13 -1.22
C ALA A 92 -18.41 -10.21 -2.44
N LEU A 93 -17.96 -8.98 -2.23
CA LEU A 93 -17.81 -7.99 -3.30
C LEU A 93 -16.50 -8.21 -4.07
N PRO A 94 -16.52 -8.07 -5.41
CA PRO A 94 -15.29 -8.05 -6.21
C PRO A 94 -14.38 -6.89 -5.76
N ILE A 95 -13.07 -7.16 -5.69
CA ILE A 95 -12.06 -6.17 -5.24
C ILE A 95 -12.12 -4.90 -6.08
N GLU A 96 -12.36 -5.03 -7.38
CA GLU A 96 -12.45 -3.90 -8.32
C GLU A 96 -13.58 -2.92 -8.01
N LYS A 97 -14.62 -3.36 -7.28
CA LYS A 97 -15.71 -2.48 -6.83
C LYS A 97 -15.37 -1.68 -5.57
N LEU A 98 -14.34 -2.09 -4.85
CA LEU A 98 -13.94 -1.47 -3.58
C LEU A 98 -12.92 -0.34 -3.78
N PHE A 99 -12.20 -0.36 -4.90
CA PHE A 99 -11.11 0.57 -5.16
C PHE A 99 -11.36 1.43 -6.38
N VAL A 100 -10.82 2.63 -6.34
CA VAL A 100 -10.82 3.55 -7.48
C VAL A 100 -9.77 3.07 -8.48
N PRO A 101 -10.11 2.95 -9.79
CA PRO A 101 -9.14 2.64 -10.81
C PRO A 101 -8.10 3.77 -10.93
N LEU A 102 -6.83 3.41 -10.87
CA LEU A 102 -5.72 4.34 -11.01
C LEU A 102 -5.08 4.15 -12.39
N PRO A 103 -5.19 5.10 -13.31
CA PRO A 103 -4.50 5.03 -14.59
C PRO A 103 -2.98 4.97 -14.39
N GLY A 104 -2.34 3.91 -14.88
CA GLY A 104 -0.89 3.75 -14.82
C GLY A 104 -0.35 3.05 -13.56
N ALA A 105 -1.20 2.60 -12.63
CA ALA A 105 -0.79 1.81 -11.46
C ALA A 105 -0.64 0.30 -11.78
N ALA A 106 -0.65 -0.07 -13.04
CA ALA A 106 -0.35 -1.45 -13.45
C ALA A 106 1.18 -1.63 -13.43
N GLY A 107 1.70 -2.19 -12.34
CA GLY A 107 3.03 -2.77 -12.27
C GLY A 107 4.18 -1.78 -12.12
N THR A 108 4.42 -1.30 -10.90
CA THR A 108 5.76 -0.97 -10.40
C THR A 108 5.93 -1.53 -9.01
#